data_c060bc399b52be54c55c29361f17ccc3
#
_entry.id   c060bc399b52be54c55c29361f17ccc3
#
_cell.length_a   1.000
_cell.length_b   1.000
_cell.length_c   1.000
_cell.angle_alpha   90.00
_cell.angle_beta   90.00
_cell.angle_gamma   90.00
#
_symmetry.space_group_name_H-M   'P 1'
#
loop_
_entity.id
_entity.type
_entity.pdbx_description
1 polymer ?
#
loop_
_entity_poly.entity_id
_entity_poly.type
_entity_poly.pdbx_seq_one_letter_code
_entity_poly.pdbx_strand_id
1 'polypeptide(L)'
;MTENEIKLKAIAALTALRAGVEESLVSDLLGEVIPGQFTVPAGAGPEEVGLALLTQLSEPLSALVSGFITAFEALADAYDETGAEPYTDGILQELALRLARDNFG
;
A
#
# COMPACT_ATOMS: atom_id res chain seq x y z
N MET A 1 11.42 -11.63 -3.34
CA MET A 1 10.82 -11.21 -2.05
C MET A 1 9.50 -11.95 -1.87
N THR A 2 9.31 -12.58 -0.71
CA THR A 2 8.08 -13.31 -0.43
C THR A 2 6.91 -12.37 -0.15
N GLU A 3 5.69 -12.89 -0.22
CA GLU A 3 4.49 -12.12 0.10
C GLU A 3 4.55 -11.57 1.52
N ASN A 4 4.97 -12.38 2.49
CA ASN A 4 5.09 -11.93 3.88
C ASN A 4 6.16 -10.86 4.05
N GLU A 5 7.26 -10.95 3.34
CA GLU A 5 8.29 -9.91 3.37
C GLU A 5 7.74 -8.58 2.86
N ILE A 6 6.93 -8.62 1.81
CA ILE A 6 6.30 -7.42 1.26
C ILE A 6 5.29 -6.83 2.25
N LYS A 7 4.49 -7.68 2.88
CA LYS A 7 3.56 -7.23 3.93
C LYS A 7 4.29 -6.57 5.10
N LEU A 8 5.43 -7.13 5.49
CA LEU A 8 6.27 -6.53 6.54
C LEU A 8 6.81 -5.17 6.12
N LYS A 9 7.17 -5.00 4.84
CA LYS A 9 7.58 -3.69 4.31
C LYS A 9 6.46 -2.67 4.40
N ALA A 10 5.23 -3.07 4.11
CA ALA A 10 4.08 -2.19 4.25
C ALA A 10 3.91 -1.71 5.69
N ILE A 11 4.01 -2.64 6.64
CA ILE A 11 3.89 -2.32 8.06
C ILE A 11 5.04 -1.41 8.51
N ALA A 12 6.26 -1.68 8.04
CA ALA A 12 7.43 -0.84 8.35
C ALA A 12 7.24 0.58 7.83
N ALA A 13 6.68 0.73 6.62
CA ALA A 13 6.38 2.04 6.04
C ALA A 13 5.37 2.82 6.89
N LEU A 14 4.31 2.15 7.34
CA LEU A 14 3.31 2.77 8.20
C LEU A 14 3.90 3.18 9.55
N THR A 15 4.75 2.32 10.13
CA THR A 15 5.44 2.61 11.37
C THR A 15 6.34 3.84 11.23
N ALA A 16 7.08 3.92 10.13
CA ALA A 16 7.94 5.06 9.84
C ALA A 16 7.15 6.35 9.67
N LEU A 17 6.03 6.30 8.96
CA LEU A 17 5.13 7.45 8.80
C LEU A 17 4.63 7.95 10.16
N ARG A 18 4.21 7.04 11.01
CA ARG A 18 3.68 7.40 12.32
C ARG A 18 4.76 7.97 13.24
N ALA A 19 6.00 7.52 13.10
CA ALA A 19 7.13 8.01 13.86
C ALA A 19 7.63 9.38 13.40
N GLY A 20 7.10 9.92 12.31
CA GLY A 20 7.49 11.22 11.79
C GLY A 20 8.74 11.20 10.92
N VAL A 21 9.09 10.04 10.37
CA VAL A 21 10.23 9.90 9.46
C VAL A 21 9.89 10.59 8.14
N GLU A 22 10.90 11.11 7.46
CA GLU A 22 10.71 11.79 6.17
C GLU A 22 10.02 10.89 5.14
N GLU A 23 9.15 11.49 4.33
CA GLU A 23 8.43 10.77 3.27
C GLU A 23 9.37 10.07 2.29
N SER A 24 10.55 10.63 2.05
CA SER A 24 11.54 10.03 1.16
C SER A 24 11.98 8.64 1.63
N LEU A 25 12.12 8.45 2.95
CA LEU A 25 12.47 7.14 3.50
C LEU A 25 11.33 6.14 3.35
N VAL A 26 10.10 6.61 3.50
CA VAL A 26 8.91 5.77 3.27
C VAL A 26 8.83 5.35 1.81
N SER A 27 9.05 6.29 0.89
CA SER A 27 9.07 6.00 -0.55
C SER A 27 10.15 4.99 -0.90
N ASP A 28 11.33 5.10 -0.28
CA ASP A 28 12.44 4.17 -0.50
C ASP A 28 12.06 2.75 -0.04
N LEU A 29 11.44 2.64 1.14
CA LEU A 29 10.96 1.35 1.65
C LEU A 29 9.95 0.70 0.70
N LEU A 30 9.00 1.48 0.21
CA LEU A 30 7.99 0.98 -0.71
C LEU A 30 8.59 0.67 -2.08
N GLY A 31 9.58 1.44 -2.51
CA GLY A 31 10.29 1.21 -3.76
C GLY A 31 11.05 -0.10 -3.80
N GLU A 32 11.47 -0.63 -2.65
CA GLU A 32 12.15 -1.93 -2.56
C GLU A 32 11.24 -3.09 -3.01
N VAL A 33 9.93 -2.90 -2.97
CA VAL A 33 8.95 -3.91 -3.36
C VAL A 33 8.87 -4.04 -4.88
N ILE A 34 9.18 -2.97 -5.61
CA ILE A 34 9.12 -2.96 -7.07
C ILE A 34 10.33 -3.72 -7.62
N PRO A 35 10.13 -4.71 -8.52
CA PRO A 35 11.26 -5.45 -9.10
C PRO A 35 12.22 -4.51 -9.83
N GLY A 36 13.52 -4.73 -9.62
CA GLY A 36 14.56 -3.99 -10.35
C GLY A 36 14.80 -4.51 -11.76
N GLN A 37 14.35 -5.72 -12.04
CA GLN A 37 14.48 -6.37 -13.34
C GLN A 37 13.20 -7.13 -13.67
N PHE A 38 12.89 -7.18 -14.96
CA PHE A 38 11.71 -7.88 -15.46
C PHE A 38 12.15 -8.96 -16.42
N THR A 39 11.50 -10.13 -16.34
CA THR A 39 11.74 -11.25 -17.26
C THR A 39 10.74 -11.15 -18.40
N VAL A 40 11.26 -11.16 -19.63
CA VAL A 40 10.44 -11.06 -20.83
C VAL A 40 10.78 -12.26 -21.71
N PRO A 41 9.77 -12.96 -22.28
CA PRO A 41 10.02 -14.09 -23.18
C PRO A 41 10.86 -13.67 -24.39
N ALA A 42 11.79 -14.51 -24.80
CA ALA A 42 12.61 -14.26 -25.99
C ALA A 42 11.69 -14.15 -27.23
N GLY A 43 11.91 -13.13 -28.05
CA GLY A 43 11.10 -12.90 -29.25
C GLY A 43 9.72 -12.32 -29.00
N ALA A 44 9.45 -11.87 -27.78
CA ALA A 44 8.15 -11.28 -27.43
C ALA A 44 7.88 -9.99 -28.20
N GLY A 45 6.64 -9.85 -28.68
CA GLY A 45 6.17 -8.61 -29.29
C GLY A 45 5.81 -7.56 -28.22
N PRO A 46 5.48 -6.31 -28.65
CA PRO A 46 5.19 -5.23 -27.69
C PRO A 46 4.06 -5.55 -26.72
N GLU A 47 3.00 -6.23 -27.18
CA GLU A 47 1.88 -6.60 -26.31
C GLU A 47 2.30 -7.62 -25.26
N GLU A 48 3.12 -8.60 -25.64
CA GLU A 48 3.62 -9.62 -24.74
C GLU A 48 4.56 -9.04 -23.70
N VAL A 49 5.40 -8.07 -24.11
CA VAL A 49 6.28 -7.36 -23.20
C VAL A 49 5.46 -6.60 -22.15
N GLY A 50 4.44 -5.87 -22.59
CA GLY A 50 3.57 -5.13 -21.69
C GLY A 50 2.85 -6.02 -20.69
N LEU A 51 2.33 -7.15 -21.16
CA LEU A 51 1.65 -8.10 -20.31
C LEU A 51 2.59 -8.73 -19.28
N ALA A 52 3.80 -9.09 -19.70
CA ALA A 52 4.82 -9.63 -18.79
C ALA A 52 5.17 -8.64 -17.69
N LEU A 53 5.35 -7.37 -18.03
CA LEU A 53 5.66 -6.33 -17.06
C LEU A 53 4.51 -6.12 -16.07
N LEU A 54 3.27 -6.05 -16.58
CA LEU A 54 2.09 -5.88 -15.73
C LEU A 54 1.94 -7.04 -14.75
N THR A 55 2.13 -8.27 -15.20
CA THR A 55 2.01 -9.44 -14.35
C THR A 55 3.06 -9.42 -13.23
N GLN A 56 4.30 -9.09 -13.57
CA GLN A 56 5.39 -9.06 -12.61
C GLN A 56 5.29 -7.91 -11.61
N LEU A 57 4.65 -6.81 -11.98
CA LEU A 57 4.35 -5.71 -11.07
C LEU A 57 3.12 -6.00 -10.20
N SER A 58 2.14 -6.69 -10.75
CA SER A 58 0.84 -6.93 -10.11
C SER A 58 0.97 -7.72 -8.82
N GLU A 59 1.78 -8.76 -8.80
CA GLU A 59 1.95 -9.61 -7.62
C GLU A 59 2.52 -8.85 -6.41
N PRO A 60 3.67 -8.15 -6.53
CA PRO A 60 4.20 -7.42 -5.37
C PRO A 60 3.31 -6.26 -4.96
N LEU A 61 2.64 -5.59 -5.89
CA LEU A 61 1.72 -4.51 -5.54
C LEU A 61 0.49 -5.04 -4.80
N SER A 62 -0.04 -6.18 -5.23
CA SER A 62 -1.17 -6.82 -4.52
C SER A 62 -0.78 -7.21 -3.10
N ALA A 63 0.42 -7.75 -2.92
CA ALA A 63 0.93 -8.10 -1.59
C ALA A 63 1.10 -6.86 -0.71
N LEU A 64 1.56 -5.75 -1.30
CA LEU A 64 1.72 -4.48 -0.59
C LEU A 64 0.37 -3.94 -0.12
N VAL A 65 -0.63 -3.93 -1.00
CA VAL A 65 -1.99 -3.52 -0.66
C VAL A 65 -2.56 -4.41 0.43
N SER A 66 -2.36 -5.72 0.32
CA SER A 66 -2.81 -6.67 1.33
C SER A 66 -2.17 -6.40 2.70
N GLY A 67 -0.89 -5.99 2.71
CA GLY A 67 -0.20 -5.59 3.93
C GLY A 67 -0.83 -4.36 4.57
N PHE A 68 -1.15 -3.35 3.77
CA PHE A 68 -1.82 -2.14 4.25
C PHE A 68 -3.22 -2.46 4.78
N ILE A 69 -3.97 -3.32 4.10
CA ILE A 69 -5.31 -3.73 4.55
C ILE A 69 -5.22 -4.46 5.90
N THR A 70 -4.28 -5.39 6.03
CA THR A 70 -4.08 -6.14 7.28
C THR A 70 -3.75 -5.19 8.43
N ALA A 71 -2.84 -4.24 8.21
CA ALA A 71 -2.46 -3.26 9.22
C ALA A 71 -3.62 -2.34 9.57
N PHE A 72 -4.37 -1.89 8.56
CA PHE A 72 -5.53 -1.03 8.78
C PHE A 72 -6.59 -1.73 9.62
N GLU A 73 -6.93 -2.98 9.29
CA GLU A 73 -7.93 -3.73 10.05
C GLU A 73 -7.51 -3.92 11.49
N ALA A 74 -6.23 -4.25 11.73
CA ALA A 74 -5.72 -4.42 13.08
C ALA A 74 -5.81 -3.13 13.89
N LEU A 75 -5.44 -1.99 13.30
CA LEU A 75 -5.50 -0.69 13.95
C LEU A 75 -6.95 -0.25 14.18
N ALA A 76 -7.80 -0.45 13.19
CA ALA A 76 -9.21 -0.07 13.28
C ALA A 76 -9.93 -0.86 14.39
N ASP A 77 -9.70 -2.17 14.44
CA ASP A 77 -10.30 -3.02 15.46
C ASP A 77 -9.83 -2.61 16.85
N ALA A 78 -8.54 -2.39 17.02
CA ALA A 78 -7.97 -1.97 18.31
C ALA A 78 -8.54 -0.61 18.73
N TYR A 79 -8.66 0.32 17.80
CA TYR A 79 -9.22 1.65 18.09
C TYR A 79 -10.70 1.56 18.47
N ASP A 80 -11.49 0.80 17.72
CA ASP A 80 -12.93 0.69 17.97
C ASP A 80 -13.21 -0.04 19.30
N GLU A 81 -12.34 -0.96 19.71
CA GLU A 81 -12.45 -1.62 21.01
C GLU A 81 -12.29 -0.66 22.20
N THR A 82 -11.64 0.48 22.01
CA THR A 82 -11.50 1.47 23.09
C THR A 82 -12.81 2.19 23.40
N GLY A 83 -13.80 2.11 22.51
CA GLY A 83 -15.07 2.82 22.66
C GLY A 83 -14.99 4.31 22.39
N ALA A 84 -13.84 4.80 21.91
CA ALA A 84 -13.69 6.22 21.58
C ALA A 84 -14.57 6.60 20.38
N GLU A 85 -15.06 7.83 20.38
CA GLU A 85 -15.86 8.33 19.26
C GLU A 85 -15.12 9.48 18.57
N PRO A 86 -15.25 9.62 17.26
CA PRO A 86 -16.01 8.75 16.36
C PRO A 86 -15.35 7.40 16.15
N TYR A 87 -16.12 6.39 15.76
CA TYR A 87 -15.59 5.09 15.40
C TYR A 87 -14.87 5.17 14.04
N THR A 88 -14.11 4.12 13.70
CA THR A 88 -13.33 4.04 12.46
C THR A 88 -14.16 4.41 11.23
N ASP A 89 -15.37 3.88 11.11
CA ASP A 89 -16.25 4.17 9.97
C ASP A 89 -16.57 5.66 9.86
N GLY A 90 -16.80 6.31 10.99
CA GLY A 90 -17.07 7.76 11.03
C GLY A 90 -15.87 8.58 10.59
N ILE A 91 -14.67 8.18 11.00
CA ILE A 91 -13.42 8.83 10.61
C ILE A 91 -13.21 8.72 9.10
N LEU A 92 -13.42 7.52 8.55
CA LEU A 92 -13.27 7.30 7.12
C LEU A 92 -14.27 8.10 6.30
N GLN A 93 -15.51 8.16 6.77
CA GLN A 93 -16.56 8.96 6.11
C GLN A 93 -16.20 10.44 6.09
N GLU A 94 -15.75 10.97 7.21
CA GLU A 94 -15.34 12.37 7.31
C GLU A 94 -14.14 12.66 6.40
N LEU A 95 -13.18 11.78 6.36
CA LEU A 95 -12.02 11.91 5.48
C LEU A 95 -12.46 11.93 4.01
N ALA A 96 -13.36 11.01 3.63
CA ALA A 96 -13.87 10.94 2.26
C ALA A 96 -14.59 12.25 1.87
N LEU A 97 -15.40 12.78 2.79
CA LEU A 97 -16.10 14.05 2.55
C LEU A 97 -15.13 15.23 2.42
N ARG A 98 -14.08 15.24 3.21
CA ARG A 98 -13.05 16.28 3.13
C ARG A 98 -12.34 16.26 1.80
N LEU A 99 -11.91 15.07 1.35
CA LEU A 99 -11.23 14.92 0.07
C LEU A 99 -12.13 15.29 -1.09
N ALA A 100 -13.42 14.94 -1.02
CA ALA A 100 -14.39 15.30 -2.04
C ALA A 100 -14.57 16.82 -2.11
N ARG A 101 -14.64 17.52 -0.97
CA ARG A 101 -14.74 18.96 -0.93
C ARG A 101 -13.51 19.64 -1.51
N ASP A 102 -12.33 19.16 -1.16
CA ASP A 102 -11.07 19.70 -1.67
C ASP A 102 -10.96 19.55 -3.18
N ASN A 103 -11.53 18.47 -3.71
CA ASN A 103 -11.52 18.19 -5.14
C ASN A 103 -12.47 19.13 -5.93
N PHE A 104 -13.57 19.55 -5.31
CA PHE A 104 -14.58 20.39 -5.95
C PHE A 104 -14.53 21.85 -5.52
N GLY A 105 -13.77 22.14 -4.50
CA GLY A 105 -13.59 23.47 -3.97
C GLY A 105 -12.31 24.10 -4.37
#